data_cbd651a89a6076d15e7a064e19873310
#
_entry.id   cbd651a89a6076d15e7a064e19873310
#
_cell.length_a   1.000
_cell.length_b   1.000
_cell.length_c   1.000
_cell.angle_alpha   90.00
_cell.angle_beta   90.00
_cell.angle_gamma   90.00
#
_symmetry.space_group_name_H-M   'P 1'
#
loop_
_entity.id
_entity.type
_entity.pdbx_description
1 polymer ?
#
loop_
_entity_poly.entity_id
_entity_poly.type
_entity_poly.pdbx_seq_one_letter_code
_entity_poly.pdbx_strand_id
1 'polypeptide(L)'
;MKVEWAPRALHEWENTVRYIYREFGRKAAEEFEQSVAKWEARIAINPELAHQELLLKHRDKLYRGLIVSKYNKLIFFVEEDIVYISDLWDMRREPSRLSRRLK
;
A
#
# COMPACT_ATOMS: atom_id res chain seq x y z
N MET A 1 6.25 -4.99 -14.76
CA MET A 1 5.37 -3.82 -14.94
C MET A 1 5.97 -2.59 -14.28
N LYS A 2 5.64 -1.43 -14.79
CA LYS A 2 5.95 -0.17 -14.14
C LYS A 2 5.08 -0.01 -12.89
N VAL A 3 5.62 0.64 -11.86
CA VAL A 3 4.88 0.96 -10.64
C VAL A 3 4.84 2.48 -10.46
N GLU A 4 3.65 2.99 -10.23
CA GLU A 4 3.46 4.41 -9.94
C GLU A 4 2.72 4.56 -8.61
N TRP A 5 3.20 5.47 -7.78
CA TRP A 5 2.60 5.79 -6.50
C TRP A 5 1.73 7.03 -6.63
N ALA A 6 0.48 6.94 -6.22
CA ALA A 6 -0.36 8.13 -6.09
C ALA A 6 0.24 9.08 -5.04
N PRO A 7 0.08 10.40 -5.19
CA PRO A 7 0.61 11.35 -4.21
C PRO A 7 0.19 11.06 -2.77
N ARG A 8 -1.05 10.64 -2.56
CA ARG A 8 -1.53 10.27 -1.23
C ARG A 8 -0.78 9.07 -0.66
N ALA A 9 -0.56 8.04 -1.48
CA ALA A 9 0.14 6.84 -1.05
C ALA A 9 1.58 7.15 -0.67
N LEU A 10 2.25 7.97 -1.47
CA LEU A 10 3.61 8.39 -1.20
C LEU A 10 3.69 9.20 0.09
N HIS A 11 2.75 10.10 0.30
CA HIS A 11 2.66 10.90 1.52
C HIS A 11 2.47 10.02 2.76
N GLU A 12 1.59 9.02 2.68
CA GLU A 12 1.37 8.07 3.79
C GLU A 12 2.61 7.24 4.05
N TRP A 13 3.33 6.84 3.00
CA TRP A 13 4.59 6.10 3.15
C TRP A 13 5.62 6.95 3.90
N GLU A 14 5.80 8.19 3.48
CA GLU A 14 6.75 9.10 4.12
C GLU A 14 6.40 9.35 5.59
N ASN A 15 5.11 9.57 5.88
CA ASN A 15 4.64 9.77 7.25
C ASN A 15 4.86 8.52 8.10
N THR A 16 4.62 7.34 7.55
CA THR A 16 4.79 6.08 8.27
C THR A 16 6.26 5.84 8.59
N VAL A 17 7.16 6.05 7.62
CA VAL A 17 8.60 5.91 7.83
C VAL A 17 9.07 6.86 8.92
N ARG A 18 8.62 8.10 8.88
CA ARG A 18 8.99 9.13 9.85
C ARG A 18 8.51 8.77 11.25
N TYR A 19 7.27 8.26 11.35
CA TYR A 19 6.69 7.79 12.61
C TYR A 19 7.51 6.64 13.20
N ILE A 20 7.81 5.63 12.38
CA ILE A 20 8.57 4.46 12.84
C ILE A 20 9.97 4.87 13.29
N TYR A 21 10.61 5.74 12.53
CA TYR A 21 11.94 6.25 12.90
C TYR A 21 11.92 6.92 14.29
N ARG A 22 10.94 7.79 14.49
CA ARG A 22 10.82 8.55 15.75
C ARG A 22 10.51 7.65 16.93
N GLU A 23 9.62 6.68 16.77
CA GLU A 23 9.15 5.85 17.88
C GLU A 23 10.01 4.61 18.13
N PHE A 24 10.59 4.05 17.08
CA PHE A 24 11.27 2.75 17.16
C PHE A 24 12.71 2.77 16.63
N GLY A 25 13.16 3.87 16.08
CA GLY A 25 14.54 4.05 15.66
C GLY A 25 14.81 3.72 14.21
N ARG A 26 16.06 3.95 13.82
CA ARG A 26 16.52 3.82 12.43
C ARG A 26 16.35 2.40 11.86
N LYS A 27 16.75 1.39 12.63
CA LYS A 27 16.70 0.02 12.15
C LYS A 27 15.28 -0.40 11.80
N ALA A 28 14.32 -0.06 12.66
CA ALA A 28 12.91 -0.37 12.40
C ALA A 28 12.39 0.34 11.15
N ALA A 29 12.78 1.60 10.96
CA ALA A 29 12.39 2.35 9.77
C ALA A 29 12.99 1.74 8.50
N GLU A 30 14.26 1.36 8.53
CA GLU A 30 14.90 0.70 7.39
C GLU A 30 14.26 -0.63 7.06
N GLU A 31 13.90 -1.43 8.06
CA GLU A 31 13.21 -2.70 7.86
C GLU A 31 11.85 -2.51 7.21
N PHE A 32 11.13 -1.47 7.61
CA PHE A 32 9.84 -1.14 7.00
C PHE A 32 10.02 -0.74 5.53
N GLU A 33 10.98 0.15 5.24
CA GLU A 33 11.27 0.57 3.88
C GLU A 33 11.66 -0.61 2.99
N GLN A 34 12.47 -1.52 3.50
CA GLN A 34 12.90 -2.72 2.77
C GLN A 34 11.71 -3.65 2.52
N SER A 35 10.81 -3.81 3.47
CA SER A 35 9.63 -4.63 3.31
C SER A 35 8.71 -4.09 2.21
N VAL A 36 8.47 -2.78 2.22
CA VAL A 36 7.65 -2.14 1.18
C VAL A 36 8.30 -2.31 -0.19
N ALA A 37 9.59 -2.05 -0.30
CA ALA A 37 10.33 -2.17 -1.56
C ALA A 37 10.29 -3.61 -2.10
N LYS A 38 10.44 -4.59 -1.22
CA LYS A 38 10.38 -6.01 -1.59
C LYS A 38 9.02 -6.37 -2.18
N TRP A 39 7.95 -5.98 -1.53
CA TRP A 39 6.61 -6.30 -1.99
C TRP A 39 6.22 -5.52 -3.25
N GLU A 40 6.67 -4.26 -3.35
CA GLU A 40 6.51 -3.47 -4.56
C GLU A 40 7.13 -4.17 -5.77
N ALA A 41 8.35 -4.69 -5.60
CA ALA A 41 9.04 -5.42 -6.67
C ALA A 41 8.27 -6.70 -7.06
N ARG A 42 7.72 -7.40 -6.09
CA ARG A 42 6.98 -8.65 -6.33
C ARG A 42 5.65 -8.41 -7.04
N ILE A 43 4.90 -7.39 -6.65
CA ILE A 43 3.63 -7.08 -7.32
C ILE A 43 3.86 -6.52 -8.73
N ALA A 44 5.02 -5.90 -8.97
CA ALA A 44 5.38 -5.46 -10.32
C ALA A 44 5.54 -6.64 -11.28
N ILE A 45 5.96 -7.80 -10.76
CA ILE A 45 6.11 -9.01 -11.56
C ILE A 45 4.79 -9.78 -11.66
N ASN A 46 4.09 -9.93 -10.52
CA ASN A 46 2.85 -10.68 -10.45
C ASN A 46 1.86 -10.03 -9.47
N PRO A 47 1.04 -9.08 -9.95
CA PRO A 47 0.08 -8.40 -9.06
C PRO A 47 -0.99 -9.33 -8.48
N GLU A 48 -1.23 -10.48 -9.13
CA GLU A 48 -2.24 -11.44 -8.67
C GLU A 48 -1.84 -12.17 -7.39
N LEU A 49 -0.61 -12.02 -6.92
CA LEU A 49 -0.24 -12.55 -5.61
C LEU A 49 -0.98 -11.84 -4.47
N ALA A 50 -1.51 -10.65 -4.72
CA ALA A 50 -2.34 -9.92 -3.77
C ALA A 50 -3.82 -10.21 -4.03
N HIS A 51 -4.60 -10.35 -2.95
CA HIS A 51 -6.03 -10.63 -3.06
C HIS A 51 -6.82 -9.35 -3.37
N GLN A 52 -8.02 -9.54 -3.92
CA GLN A 52 -8.93 -8.43 -4.11
C GLN A 52 -9.24 -7.78 -2.75
N GLU A 53 -9.24 -6.44 -2.71
CA GLU A 53 -9.59 -5.70 -1.52
C GLU A 53 -11.11 -5.61 -1.40
N LEU A 54 -11.68 -6.43 -0.51
CA LEU A 54 -13.12 -6.57 -0.39
C LEU A 54 -13.83 -5.29 0.09
N LEU A 55 -13.12 -4.42 0.81
CA LEU A 55 -13.69 -3.13 1.22
C LEU A 55 -13.97 -2.21 0.04
N LEU A 56 -13.36 -2.49 -1.12
CA LEU A 56 -13.49 -1.70 -2.34
C LEU A 56 -14.10 -2.50 -3.48
N LYS A 57 -14.72 -3.63 -3.21
CA LYS A 57 -15.24 -4.54 -4.24
C LYS A 57 -16.31 -3.91 -5.15
N HIS A 58 -16.96 -2.87 -4.69
CA HIS A 58 -18.02 -2.19 -5.43
C HIS A 58 -17.50 -1.05 -6.32
N ARG A 59 -16.19 -0.85 -6.36
CA ARG A 59 -15.58 0.18 -7.20
C ARG A 59 -15.41 -0.32 -8.63
N ASP A 60 -15.27 0.61 -9.57
CA ASP A 60 -15.07 0.31 -10.98
C ASP A 60 -13.75 -0.41 -11.23
N LYS A 61 -12.73 -0.09 -10.46
CA LYS A 61 -11.42 -0.71 -10.58
C LYS A 61 -11.31 -1.91 -9.67
N LEU A 62 -10.55 -2.92 -10.11
CA LEU A 62 -10.23 -4.07 -9.28
C LEU A 62 -9.09 -3.71 -8.35
N TYR A 63 -9.42 -3.21 -7.18
CA TYR A 63 -8.41 -2.94 -6.15
C TYR A 63 -7.95 -4.22 -5.48
N ARG A 64 -6.63 -4.32 -5.30
CA ARG A 64 -6.00 -5.40 -4.56
C ARG A 64 -5.32 -4.85 -3.32
N GLY A 65 -5.20 -5.67 -2.28
CA GLY A 65 -4.56 -5.31 -1.03
C GLY A 65 -3.50 -6.30 -0.65
N LEU A 66 -2.35 -5.82 -0.19
CA LEU A 66 -1.23 -6.66 0.22
C LEU A 66 -0.66 -6.15 1.53
N ILE A 67 -0.65 -7.03 2.55
CA ILE A 67 -0.07 -6.70 3.85
C ILE A 67 1.45 -6.67 3.72
N VAL A 68 2.05 -5.53 4.01
CA VAL A 68 3.50 -5.32 3.87
C VAL A 68 4.21 -5.20 5.22
N SER A 69 3.47 -4.99 6.29
CA SER A 69 3.97 -4.96 7.67
C SER A 69 2.83 -5.25 8.63
N LYS A 70 3.12 -5.30 9.93
CA LYS A 70 2.13 -5.66 10.96
C LYS A 70 0.83 -4.87 10.85
N TYR A 71 0.90 -3.58 10.52
CA TYR A 71 -0.28 -2.71 10.51
C TYR A 71 -0.59 -2.08 9.16
N ASN A 72 0.20 -2.36 8.12
CA ASN A 72 0.10 -1.62 6.87
C ASN A 72 -0.17 -2.51 5.69
N LYS A 73 -1.05 -2.04 4.83
CA LYS A 73 -1.46 -2.73 3.61
C LYS A 73 -1.31 -1.78 2.42
N LEU A 74 -0.64 -2.25 1.35
CA LEU A 74 -0.63 -1.55 0.08
C LEU A 74 -1.94 -1.81 -0.63
N ILE A 75 -2.57 -0.74 -1.10
CA ILE A 75 -3.78 -0.80 -1.90
C ILE A 75 -3.41 -0.37 -3.31
N PHE A 76 -3.70 -1.20 -4.30
CA PHE A 76 -3.32 -0.89 -5.68
C PHE A 76 -4.31 -1.51 -6.68
N PHE A 77 -4.24 -1.03 -7.92
CA PHE A 77 -4.91 -1.64 -9.06
C PHE A 77 -3.95 -1.65 -10.24
N VAL A 78 -4.24 -2.45 -11.25
CA VAL A 78 -3.42 -2.55 -12.46
C VAL A 78 -4.23 -2.07 -13.64
N GLU A 79 -3.62 -1.22 -14.46
CA GLU A 79 -4.23 -0.71 -15.68
C GLU A 79 -3.13 -0.49 -16.71
N GLU A 80 -3.30 -1.02 -17.92
CA GLU A 80 -2.34 -0.83 -19.01
C GLU A 80 -0.89 -1.19 -18.64
N ASP A 81 -0.71 -2.34 -17.96
CA ASP A 81 0.60 -2.82 -17.50
C ASP A 81 1.30 -1.91 -16.49
N ILE A 82 0.55 -1.05 -15.83
CA ILE A 82 1.06 -0.21 -14.75
C ILE A 82 0.36 -0.59 -13.45
N VAL A 83 1.16 -0.80 -12.40
CA VAL A 83 0.65 -0.98 -11.04
C VAL A 83 0.52 0.41 -10.42
N TYR A 84 -0.71 0.81 -10.12
CA TYR A 84 -0.97 2.10 -9.47
C TYR A 84 -1.19 1.88 -7.99
N ILE A 85 -0.21 2.26 -7.18
CA ILE A 85 -0.34 2.18 -5.72
C ILE A 85 -1.15 3.39 -5.26
N SER A 86 -2.35 3.12 -4.78
CA SER A 86 -3.35 4.15 -4.46
C SER A 86 -3.30 4.61 -3.01
N ASP A 87 -2.87 3.72 -2.11
CA ASP A 87 -2.77 4.04 -0.69
C ASP A 87 -1.83 3.08 0.03
N LEU A 88 -1.27 3.55 1.14
CA LEU A 88 -0.66 2.71 2.14
C LEU A 88 -1.56 2.82 3.37
N TRP A 89 -2.37 1.79 3.59
CA TRP A 89 -3.45 1.82 4.56
C TRP A 89 -3.03 1.27 5.91
N ASP A 90 -3.30 2.03 6.97
CA ASP A 90 -3.12 1.56 8.33
C ASP A 90 -4.36 0.76 8.73
N MET A 91 -4.19 -0.55 8.91
CA MET A 91 -5.29 -1.49 9.17
C MET A 91 -5.93 -1.30 10.56
N ARG A 92 -5.34 -0.48 11.41
CA ARG A 92 -5.94 -0.14 12.71
C ARG A 92 -7.03 0.90 12.57
N ARG A 93 -7.06 1.64 11.45
CA ARG A 93 -8.12 2.62 11.18
C ARG A 93 -9.42 1.92 10.86
N GLU A 94 -10.54 2.62 11.08
CA GLU A 94 -11.85 2.10 10.77
C GLU A 94 -11.95 1.73 9.29
N PRO A 95 -12.37 0.49 8.95
CA PRO A 95 -12.40 0.02 7.55
C PRO A 95 -13.18 0.90 6.59
N SER A 96 -14.29 1.49 7.02
CA SER A 96 -15.10 2.35 6.16
C SER A 96 -14.36 3.58 5.66
N ARG A 97 -13.30 4.01 6.36
CA ARG A 97 -12.51 5.17 5.94
C ARG A 97 -11.72 4.92 4.67
N LEU A 98 -11.32 3.68 4.41
CA LEU A 98 -10.60 3.34 3.18
C LEU A 98 -11.45 3.67 1.95
N SER A 99 -12.72 3.27 1.97
CA SER A 99 -13.62 3.55 0.86
C SER A 99 -13.81 5.06 0.63
N ARG A 100 -13.86 5.84 1.71
CA ARG A 100 -14.01 7.30 1.59
C ARG A 100 -12.77 7.99 1.06
N ARG A 101 -11.58 7.44 1.32
CA ARG A 101 -10.32 8.02 0.86
C ARG A 101 -10.10 7.85 -0.64
N LEU A 102 -10.59 6.76 -1.20
CA LEU A 102 -10.38 6.38 -2.60
C LEU A 102 -11.65 6.62 -3.41
N LYS A 103 -12.04 7.86 -3.51
CA LYS A 103 -13.22 8.27 -4.28
C LYS A 103 -12.93 8.35 -5.77
#